data_d4af8764ad59f453b3dc6a99c813f2d1
#
_entry.id   d4af8764ad59f453b3dc6a99c813f2d1
#
_cell.length_a   1.000
_cell.length_b   1.000
_cell.length_c   1.000
_cell.angle_alpha   90.00
_cell.angle_beta   90.00
_cell.angle_gamma   90.00
#
_symmetry.space_group_name_H-M   'P 1'
#
loop_
_entity.id
_entity.type
_entity.pdbx_description
1 polymer ?
#
loop_
_entity_poly.entity_id
_entity_poly.type
_entity_poly.pdbx_seq_one_letter_code
_entity_poly.pdbx_strand_id
1 'polypeptide(L)'
;MKALMFGWEFPPHILGGLGTASYGLTKGMAECGDIDITFVIPKPYGDEDKTFAHIIGAANTPVAWRDVSWDYVQQRYGYCMDPQEYFDLRSHIYADFNYLKTNDLGCIEFSGRYPDNLMEEINNYSIVAGVIARTVQFDVIHSHDWLTYPAGIHAKQVSGKPLVIHVHATDFDRSRGNVNPTVYNIERDGMLHACLLYTSPSPRDMRRS
;
A
#
# COMPACT_ATOMS: atom_id res chain seq x y z
N MET A 1 -6.49 16.13 -11.91
CA MET A 1 -6.68 15.28 -10.71
C MET A 1 -5.35 14.63 -10.35
N LYS A 2 -5.03 14.53 -9.04
CA LYS A 2 -3.78 13.89 -8.59
C LYS A 2 -4.10 12.54 -7.94
N ALA A 3 -3.46 11.47 -8.41
CA ALA A 3 -3.65 10.12 -7.88
C ALA A 3 -2.39 9.65 -7.13
N LEU A 4 -2.57 9.16 -5.90
CA LEU A 4 -1.55 8.44 -5.15
C LEU A 4 -1.81 6.95 -5.33
N MET A 5 -0.96 6.27 -6.08
CA MET A 5 -1.12 4.86 -6.42
C MET A 5 -0.12 4.00 -5.64
N PHE A 6 -0.60 2.94 -5.03
CA PHE A 6 0.23 1.95 -4.34
C PHE A 6 0.33 0.67 -5.16
N GLY A 7 1.55 0.32 -5.55
CA GLY A 7 1.88 -0.93 -6.23
C GLY A 7 2.97 -1.68 -5.49
N TRP A 8 3.33 -2.86 -5.98
CA TRP A 8 4.41 -3.68 -5.43
C TRP A 8 5.64 -3.70 -6.33
N GLU A 9 5.43 -3.61 -7.62
CA GLU A 9 6.44 -3.70 -8.68
C GLU A 9 6.21 -2.60 -9.71
N PHE A 10 7.29 -2.17 -10.37
CA PHE A 10 7.24 -1.23 -11.48
C PHE A 10 8.38 -1.49 -12.49
N PRO A 11 8.18 -1.25 -13.80
CA PRO A 11 9.23 -1.48 -14.81
C PRO A 11 10.51 -0.69 -14.54
N PRO A 12 11.69 -1.27 -14.83
CA PRO A 12 11.91 -2.56 -15.51
C PRO A 12 11.84 -3.79 -14.58
N HIS A 13 11.70 -3.60 -13.27
CA HIS A 13 11.74 -4.64 -12.25
C HIS A 13 10.35 -5.23 -11.99
N ILE A 14 9.86 -6.01 -12.93
CA ILE A 14 8.58 -6.71 -12.86
C ILE A 14 8.83 -8.21 -12.68
N LEU A 15 8.22 -8.81 -11.66
CA LEU A 15 8.29 -10.25 -11.38
C LEU A 15 7.03 -11.00 -11.86
N GLY A 16 5.93 -10.27 -12.09
CA GLY A 16 4.66 -10.88 -12.44
C GLY A 16 3.67 -10.00 -13.19
N GLY A 17 2.46 -10.53 -13.36
CA GLY A 17 1.39 -9.84 -14.08
C GLY A 17 0.89 -8.56 -13.40
N LEU A 18 1.05 -8.47 -12.07
CA LEU A 18 0.62 -7.30 -11.30
C LEU A 18 1.35 -6.02 -11.73
N GLY A 19 2.68 -6.08 -11.83
CA GLY A 19 3.50 -4.95 -12.27
C GLY A 19 3.18 -4.53 -13.70
N THR A 20 2.97 -5.50 -14.60
CA THR A 20 2.57 -5.22 -15.99
C THR A 20 1.20 -4.53 -16.07
N ALA A 21 0.22 -5.02 -15.31
CA ALA A 21 -1.13 -4.45 -15.30
C ALA A 21 -1.15 -3.05 -14.69
N SER A 22 -0.44 -2.85 -13.57
CA SER A 22 -0.31 -1.55 -12.91
C SER A 22 0.36 -0.51 -13.81
N TYR A 23 1.41 -0.89 -14.52
CA TYR A 23 2.09 -0.03 -15.48
C TYR A 23 1.19 0.33 -16.66
N GLY A 24 0.52 -0.68 -17.25
CA GLY A 24 -0.41 -0.45 -18.37
C GLY A 24 -1.54 0.53 -18.01
N LEU A 25 -2.09 0.38 -16.80
CA LEU A 25 -3.10 1.32 -16.29
C LEU A 25 -2.52 2.72 -16.08
N THR A 26 -1.35 2.83 -15.45
CA THR A 26 -0.64 4.11 -15.22
C THR A 26 -0.41 4.83 -16.53
N LYS A 27 0.08 4.12 -17.56
CA LYS A 27 0.26 4.65 -18.90
C LYS A 27 -1.05 5.14 -19.51
N GLY A 28 -2.11 4.31 -19.50
CA GLY A 28 -3.41 4.68 -20.04
C GLY A 28 -4.02 5.90 -19.35
N MET A 29 -3.90 6.00 -18.01
CA MET A 29 -4.37 7.16 -17.25
C MET A 29 -3.59 8.42 -17.59
N ALA A 30 -2.28 8.35 -17.74
CA ALA A 30 -1.43 9.49 -18.11
C ALA A 30 -1.71 9.95 -19.55
N GLU A 31 -1.94 9.02 -20.48
CA GLU A 31 -2.29 9.33 -21.89
C GLU A 31 -3.68 10.00 -22.03
N CYS A 32 -4.59 9.77 -21.08
CA CYS A 32 -5.85 10.53 -21.01
C CYS A 32 -5.65 12.01 -20.65
N GLY A 33 -4.48 12.41 -20.15
CA GLY A 33 -4.03 13.79 -20.04
C GLY A 33 -4.47 14.57 -18.79
N ASP A 34 -5.41 14.06 -18.00
CA ASP A 34 -6.02 14.81 -16.88
C ASP A 34 -5.59 14.34 -15.49
N ILE A 35 -4.68 13.35 -15.43
CA ILE A 35 -4.29 12.71 -14.17
C ILE A 35 -2.78 12.77 -13.98
N ASP A 36 -2.37 13.43 -12.89
CA ASP A 36 -1.00 13.45 -12.39
C ASP A 36 -0.83 12.29 -11.39
N ILE A 37 0.08 11.37 -11.67
CA ILE A 37 0.22 10.11 -10.93
C ILE A 37 1.51 10.12 -10.12
N THR A 38 1.37 9.92 -8.81
CA THR A 38 2.46 9.52 -7.92
C THR A 38 2.30 8.03 -7.63
N PHE A 39 3.24 7.23 -8.10
CA PHE A 39 3.22 5.78 -7.92
C PHE A 39 4.25 5.37 -6.84
N VAL A 40 3.80 4.68 -5.82
CA VAL A 40 4.62 4.22 -4.69
C VAL A 40 4.92 2.75 -4.84
N ILE A 41 6.19 2.37 -4.65
CA ILE A 41 6.66 0.98 -4.60
C ILE A 41 7.47 0.74 -3.32
N PRO A 42 7.52 -0.48 -2.78
CA PRO A 42 8.31 -0.78 -1.61
C PRO A 42 9.79 -0.44 -1.80
N LYS A 43 10.43 -0.99 -2.83
CA LYS A 43 11.86 -0.81 -3.11
C LYS A 43 12.11 -0.26 -4.51
N PRO A 44 12.60 0.97 -4.64
CA PRO A 44 13.08 1.49 -5.91
C PRO A 44 14.51 1.00 -6.18
N TYR A 45 14.82 0.82 -7.45
CA TYR A 45 16.17 0.47 -7.94
C TYR A 45 16.87 1.67 -8.58
N GLY A 46 16.12 2.74 -8.87
CA GLY A 46 16.64 4.01 -9.40
C GLY A 46 16.53 4.13 -10.92
N ASP A 47 16.21 3.06 -11.63
CA ASP A 47 16.05 2.96 -13.07
C ASP A 47 14.60 2.75 -13.53
N GLU A 48 13.62 2.94 -12.63
CA GLU A 48 12.20 2.84 -12.96
C GLU A 48 11.81 3.80 -14.08
N ASP A 49 10.89 3.35 -14.93
CA ASP A 49 10.30 4.17 -15.97
C ASP A 49 9.45 5.31 -15.38
N LYS A 50 9.93 6.54 -15.51
CA LYS A 50 9.27 7.75 -14.98
C LYS A 50 8.46 8.50 -16.05
N THR A 51 8.23 7.90 -17.21
CA THR A 51 7.55 8.55 -18.34
C THR A 51 6.11 8.94 -18.00
N PHE A 52 5.41 8.10 -17.23
CA PHE A 52 3.98 8.24 -16.99
C PHE A 52 3.59 8.51 -15.54
N ALA A 53 4.54 8.45 -14.61
CA ALA A 53 4.29 8.69 -13.20
C ALA A 53 5.54 9.20 -12.47
N HIS A 54 5.31 9.95 -11.39
CA HIS A 54 6.35 10.22 -10.40
C HIS A 54 6.49 9.01 -9.47
N ILE A 55 7.68 8.39 -9.40
CA ILE A 55 7.92 7.19 -8.60
C ILE A 55 8.49 7.56 -7.24
N ILE A 56 7.87 7.07 -6.18
CA ILE A 56 8.34 7.15 -4.80
C ILE A 56 8.66 5.73 -4.29
N GLY A 57 9.85 5.55 -3.74
CA GLY A 57 10.23 4.33 -3.03
C GLY A 57 9.94 4.44 -1.53
N ALA A 58 9.21 3.48 -0.98
CA ALA A 58 9.00 3.41 0.46
C ALA A 58 10.32 3.24 1.21
N ALA A 59 11.26 2.47 0.68
CA ALA A 59 12.61 2.30 1.22
C ALA A 59 13.43 3.60 1.30
N ASN A 60 13.01 4.65 0.62
CA ASN A 60 13.68 5.96 0.61
C ASN A 60 12.95 7.01 1.46
N THR A 61 11.87 6.61 2.15
CA THR A 61 11.05 7.50 2.96
C THR A 61 11.38 7.31 4.44
N PRO A 62 11.98 8.30 5.12
CA PRO A 62 12.28 8.20 6.54
C PRO A 62 10.99 8.14 7.37
N VAL A 63 10.98 7.25 8.37
CA VAL A 63 9.89 7.07 9.31
C VAL A 63 10.33 7.57 10.67
N ALA A 64 9.60 8.51 11.26
CA ALA A 64 9.84 8.98 12.61
C ALA A 64 8.97 8.23 13.61
N TRP A 65 9.44 8.13 14.85
CA TRP A 65 8.71 7.53 15.96
C TRP A 65 7.26 8.05 16.07
N ARG A 66 7.06 9.36 15.97
CA ARG A 66 5.74 9.99 16.03
C ARG A 66 4.76 9.48 14.98
N ASP A 67 5.26 9.08 13.81
CA ASP A 67 4.44 8.62 12.69
C ASP A 67 3.90 7.21 12.97
N VAL A 68 4.72 6.36 13.58
CA VAL A 68 4.35 4.99 13.97
C VAL A 68 3.41 4.99 15.16
N SER A 69 3.71 5.80 16.18
CA SER A 69 2.97 5.81 17.44
C SER A 69 1.52 6.25 17.28
N TRP A 70 1.29 7.30 16.48
CA TRP A 70 -0.05 7.83 16.26
C TRP A 70 -0.93 6.84 15.49
N ASP A 71 -0.39 6.23 14.46
CA ASP A 71 -1.12 5.30 13.62
C ASP A 71 -1.44 4.00 14.35
N TYR A 72 -0.50 3.50 15.17
CA TYR A 72 -0.71 2.33 16.01
C TYR A 72 -1.84 2.56 17.02
N VAL A 73 -1.88 3.73 17.66
CA VAL A 73 -2.93 4.10 18.62
C VAL A 73 -4.30 4.18 17.92
N GLN A 74 -4.37 4.82 16.75
CA GLN A 74 -5.64 4.94 16.03
C GLN A 74 -6.18 3.60 15.53
N GLN A 75 -5.32 2.73 15.02
CA GLN A 75 -5.75 1.42 14.50
C GLN A 75 -6.22 0.47 15.59
N ARG A 76 -5.59 0.49 16.76
CA ARG A 76 -5.82 -0.53 17.79
C ARG A 76 -6.85 -0.13 18.83
N TYR A 77 -7.02 1.15 19.11
CA TYR A 77 -7.79 1.60 20.28
C TYR A 77 -8.87 2.65 20.00
N GLY A 78 -8.91 3.20 18.80
CA GLY A 78 -9.88 4.26 18.47
C GLY A 78 -9.64 5.57 19.22
N TYR A 79 -10.59 6.51 19.16
CA TYR A 79 -10.44 7.86 19.71
C TYR A 79 -10.72 8.00 21.22
N CYS A 80 -11.06 6.95 21.94
CA CYS A 80 -11.43 7.01 23.37
C CYS A 80 -10.44 6.18 24.18
N MET A 81 -9.38 6.81 24.69
CA MET A 81 -8.46 6.20 25.65
C MET A 81 -8.45 6.94 26.97
N ASP A 82 -8.45 6.18 28.05
CA ASP A 82 -8.08 6.65 29.39
C ASP A 82 -6.59 7.08 29.38
N PRO A 83 -6.20 8.17 30.06
CA PRO A 83 -4.80 8.59 30.18
C PRO A 83 -3.86 7.49 30.72
N GLN A 84 -4.34 6.58 31.57
CA GLN A 84 -3.55 5.48 32.10
C GLN A 84 -3.29 4.42 31.01
N GLU A 85 -4.32 4.06 30.25
CA GLU A 85 -4.18 3.15 29.11
C GLU A 85 -3.22 3.71 28.05
N TYR A 86 -3.20 5.03 27.86
CA TYR A 86 -2.25 5.69 26.96
C TYR A 86 -0.79 5.54 27.43
N PHE A 87 -0.54 5.62 28.74
CA PHE A 87 0.81 5.44 29.30
C PHE A 87 1.31 3.99 29.17
N ASP A 88 0.45 3.00 29.42
CA ASP A 88 0.79 1.60 29.27
C ASP A 88 1.02 1.25 27.80
N LEU A 89 0.18 1.79 26.92
CA LEU A 89 0.33 1.65 25.48
C LEU A 89 1.62 2.27 24.95
N ARG A 90 2.02 3.43 25.46
CA ARG A 90 3.26 4.10 25.10
C ARG A 90 4.49 3.20 25.30
N SER A 91 4.49 2.41 26.37
CA SER A 91 5.56 1.44 26.64
C SER A 91 5.59 0.31 25.62
N HIS A 92 4.43 -0.18 25.19
CA HIS A 92 4.32 -1.20 24.15
C HIS A 92 4.70 -0.65 22.76
N ILE A 93 4.28 0.57 22.44
CA ILE A 93 4.65 1.24 21.18
C ILE A 93 6.16 1.46 21.09
N TYR A 94 6.83 1.83 22.19
CA TYR A 94 8.29 1.94 22.22
C TYR A 94 8.99 0.60 21.96
N ALA A 95 8.43 -0.49 22.48
CA ALA A 95 8.94 -1.83 22.19
C ALA A 95 8.73 -2.18 20.71
N ASP A 96 7.52 -1.93 20.16
CA ASP A 96 7.21 -2.22 18.76
C ASP A 96 8.05 -1.39 17.79
N PHE A 97 8.30 -0.11 18.09
CA PHE A 97 9.18 0.73 17.27
C PHE A 97 10.63 0.22 17.21
N ASN A 98 11.14 -0.33 18.31
CA ASN A 98 12.46 -0.94 18.33
C ASN A 98 12.55 -2.23 17.48
N TYR A 99 11.42 -2.83 17.09
CA TYR A 99 11.38 -3.93 16.13
C TYR A 99 11.41 -3.47 14.67
N LEU A 100 11.08 -2.21 14.39
CA LEU A 100 11.23 -1.65 13.04
C LEU A 100 12.71 -1.52 12.73
N LYS A 101 13.20 -2.39 11.88
CA LYS A 101 14.58 -2.33 11.39
C LYS A 101 14.71 -1.17 10.40
N THR A 102 15.23 -0.07 10.87
CA THR A 102 15.57 1.08 10.03
C THR A 102 17.08 1.17 9.83
N ASN A 103 17.48 1.71 8.68
CA ASN A 103 18.88 2.08 8.43
C ASN A 103 19.25 3.40 9.15
N ASP A 104 20.50 3.86 9.00
CA ASP A 104 21.00 5.09 9.61
C ASP A 104 20.24 6.37 9.21
N LEU A 105 19.48 6.33 8.10
CA LEU A 105 18.63 7.41 7.63
C LEU A 105 17.20 7.33 8.17
N GLY A 106 16.89 6.35 9.01
CA GLY A 106 15.55 6.12 9.53
C GLY A 106 14.59 5.49 8.53
N CYS A 107 15.09 4.93 7.43
CA CYS A 107 14.26 4.29 6.41
C CYS A 107 14.16 2.78 6.66
N ILE A 108 12.98 2.22 6.41
CA ILE A 108 12.73 0.78 6.49
C ILE A 108 13.27 0.11 5.24
N GLU A 109 13.96 -1.02 5.40
CA GLU A 109 14.45 -1.81 4.28
C GLU A 109 13.37 -2.75 3.74
N PHE A 110 13.30 -2.85 2.41
CA PHE A 110 12.41 -3.76 1.69
C PHE A 110 13.22 -4.65 0.74
N SER A 111 12.76 -5.89 0.56
CA SER A 111 13.41 -6.83 -0.36
C SER A 111 13.18 -6.46 -1.83
N GLY A 112 12.03 -5.86 -2.14
CA GLY A 112 11.54 -5.61 -3.49
C GLY A 112 11.13 -6.89 -4.23
N ARG A 113 10.83 -7.95 -3.46
CA ARG A 113 10.44 -9.28 -3.96
C ARG A 113 9.27 -9.82 -3.13
N TYR A 114 9.05 -11.14 -3.16
CA TYR A 114 8.09 -11.87 -2.33
C TYR A 114 8.86 -12.77 -1.34
N PRO A 115 9.39 -12.19 -0.24
CA PRO A 115 10.19 -12.94 0.73
C PRO A 115 9.33 -13.78 1.67
N ASP A 116 9.95 -14.62 2.48
CA ASP A 116 9.25 -15.44 3.48
C ASP A 116 8.55 -14.59 4.55
N ASN A 117 9.10 -13.40 4.86
CA ASN A 117 8.51 -12.43 5.78
C ASN A 117 7.61 -11.39 5.08
N LEU A 118 6.93 -11.76 3.99
CA LEU A 118 6.11 -10.86 3.18
C LEU A 118 5.06 -10.09 4.00
N MET A 119 4.46 -10.71 5.02
CA MET A 119 3.47 -10.03 5.88
C MET A 119 4.07 -8.90 6.69
N GLU A 120 5.33 -9.03 7.13
CA GLU A 120 6.08 -7.95 7.78
C GLU A 120 6.34 -6.80 6.79
N GLU A 121 6.76 -7.11 5.57
CA GLU A 121 6.97 -6.07 4.53
C GLU A 121 5.67 -5.34 4.17
N ILE A 122 4.53 -6.02 4.08
CA ILE A 122 3.23 -5.40 3.85
C ILE A 122 2.87 -4.46 4.99
N ASN A 123 3.08 -4.87 6.24
CA ASN A 123 2.84 -4.01 7.41
C ASN A 123 3.76 -2.78 7.40
N ASN A 124 5.05 -2.99 7.16
CA ASN A 124 6.04 -1.91 7.05
C ASN A 124 5.69 -0.93 5.90
N TYR A 125 5.23 -1.47 4.78
CA TYR A 125 4.78 -0.66 3.65
C TYR A 125 3.56 0.19 4.01
N SER A 126 2.63 -0.35 4.78
CA SER A 126 1.48 0.40 5.31
C SER A 126 1.92 1.58 6.19
N ILE A 127 2.89 1.39 7.08
CA ILE A 127 3.42 2.46 7.93
C ILE A 127 4.01 3.59 7.08
N VAL A 128 4.87 3.25 6.12
CA VAL A 128 5.48 4.24 5.22
C VAL A 128 4.44 4.94 4.35
N ALA A 129 3.40 4.23 3.91
CA ALA A 129 2.31 4.81 3.14
C ALA A 129 1.59 5.94 3.91
N GLY A 130 1.40 5.79 5.23
CA GLY A 130 0.87 6.83 6.09
C GLY A 130 1.76 8.08 6.11
N VAL A 131 3.09 7.91 6.17
CA VAL A 131 4.05 9.03 6.10
C VAL A 131 3.96 9.75 4.75
N ILE A 132 3.98 8.99 3.66
CA ILE A 132 3.86 9.54 2.29
C ILE A 132 2.55 10.32 2.14
N ALA A 133 1.43 9.75 2.61
CA ALA A 133 0.13 10.37 2.50
C ALA A 133 -0.01 11.71 3.27
N ARG A 134 0.85 11.97 4.27
CA ARG A 134 0.93 13.27 4.95
C ARG A 134 1.78 14.29 4.22
N THR A 135 2.70 13.86 3.37
CA THR A 135 3.72 14.72 2.74
C THR A 135 3.41 15.03 1.28
N VAL A 136 2.67 14.16 0.59
CA VAL A 136 2.31 14.31 -0.83
C VAL A 136 0.89 14.86 -0.96
N GLN A 137 0.68 15.73 -1.94
CA GLN A 137 -0.65 16.25 -2.28
C GLN A 137 -1.32 15.36 -3.33
N PHE A 138 -2.52 14.86 -3.03
CA PHE A 138 -3.31 14.03 -3.93
C PHE A 138 -4.82 14.19 -3.65
N ASP A 139 -5.63 13.76 -4.61
CA ASP A 139 -7.09 13.82 -4.56
C ASP A 139 -7.71 12.45 -4.29
N VAL A 140 -7.07 11.38 -4.75
CA VAL A 140 -7.55 10.00 -4.68
C VAL A 140 -6.40 9.03 -4.41
N ILE A 141 -6.70 7.97 -3.66
CA ILE A 141 -5.80 6.85 -3.39
C ILE A 141 -6.22 5.68 -4.27
N HIS A 142 -5.26 4.98 -4.87
CA HIS A 142 -5.49 3.81 -5.68
C HIS A 142 -4.54 2.68 -5.29
N SER A 143 -5.08 1.55 -4.84
CA SER A 143 -4.30 0.39 -4.39
C SER A 143 -4.52 -0.83 -5.28
N HIS A 144 -3.42 -1.50 -5.63
CA HIS A 144 -3.38 -2.63 -6.57
C HIS A 144 -3.13 -3.94 -5.83
N ASP A 145 -4.13 -4.78 -5.76
CA ASP A 145 -4.12 -6.09 -5.09
C ASP A 145 -3.86 -6.04 -3.58
N TRP A 146 -4.08 -7.15 -2.92
CA TRP A 146 -4.04 -7.33 -1.47
C TRP A 146 -2.74 -6.89 -0.79
N LEU A 147 -1.61 -6.97 -1.50
CA LEU A 147 -0.29 -6.53 -1.01
C LEU A 147 -0.28 -5.03 -0.64
N THR A 148 -1.11 -4.24 -1.30
CA THR A 148 -1.13 -2.77 -1.16
C THR A 148 -2.37 -2.24 -0.44
N TYR A 149 -3.36 -3.09 -0.14
CA TYR A 149 -4.58 -2.64 0.54
C TYR A 149 -4.32 -2.05 1.92
N PRO A 150 -3.45 -2.64 2.79
CA PRO A 150 -3.10 -2.02 4.06
C PRO A 150 -2.49 -0.63 3.90
N ALA A 151 -1.63 -0.43 2.89
CA ALA A 151 -1.06 0.88 2.57
C ALA A 151 -2.13 1.90 2.16
N GLY A 152 -3.07 1.50 1.30
CA GLY A 152 -4.18 2.35 0.87
C GLY A 152 -5.16 2.69 1.99
N ILE A 153 -5.48 1.73 2.86
CA ILE A 153 -6.34 1.94 4.04
C ILE A 153 -5.70 2.96 4.96
N HIS A 154 -4.40 2.79 5.27
CA HIS A 154 -3.68 3.70 6.15
C HIS A 154 -3.57 5.11 5.54
N ALA A 155 -3.24 5.22 4.25
CA ALA A 155 -3.24 6.50 3.55
C ALA A 155 -4.61 7.19 3.60
N LYS A 156 -5.73 6.43 3.46
CA LYS A 156 -7.09 6.95 3.63
C LYS A 156 -7.34 7.46 5.05
N GLN A 157 -6.93 6.71 6.06
CA GLN A 157 -7.13 7.08 7.47
C GLN A 157 -6.45 8.41 7.80
N VAL A 158 -5.20 8.60 7.35
CA VAL A 158 -4.42 9.81 7.70
C VAL A 158 -4.76 11.03 6.83
N SER A 159 -5.27 10.83 5.61
CA SER A 159 -5.56 11.92 4.66
C SER A 159 -7.04 12.26 4.53
N GLY A 160 -7.93 11.35 4.89
CA GLY A 160 -9.37 11.46 4.63
C GLY A 160 -9.77 11.37 3.15
N LYS A 161 -8.82 11.06 2.25
CA LYS A 161 -9.08 10.98 0.80
C LYS A 161 -9.74 9.67 0.41
N PRO A 162 -10.53 9.63 -0.68
CA PRO A 162 -11.20 8.43 -1.12
C PRO A 162 -10.20 7.36 -1.58
N LEU A 163 -10.49 6.11 -1.22
CA LEU A 163 -9.72 4.93 -1.61
C LEU A 163 -10.44 4.15 -2.71
N VAL A 164 -9.73 3.94 -3.80
CA VAL A 164 -10.09 3.01 -4.87
C VAL A 164 -9.22 1.77 -4.73
N ILE A 165 -9.80 0.58 -4.75
CA ILE A 165 -9.04 -0.65 -4.85
C ILE A 165 -9.27 -1.33 -6.20
N HIS A 166 -8.17 -1.87 -6.72
CA HIS A 166 -8.16 -2.63 -7.96
C HIS A 166 -7.80 -4.08 -7.65
N VAL A 167 -8.74 -4.96 -7.89
CA VAL A 167 -8.59 -6.40 -7.72
C VAL A 167 -8.12 -7.02 -9.03
N HIS A 168 -6.89 -7.50 -9.11
CA HIS A 168 -6.39 -8.23 -10.26
C HIS A 168 -6.77 -9.71 -10.21
N ALA A 169 -6.66 -10.31 -9.02
CA ALA A 169 -7.18 -11.64 -8.70
C ALA A 169 -7.27 -11.79 -7.18
N THR A 170 -8.30 -12.46 -6.69
CA THR A 170 -8.40 -12.79 -5.26
C THR A 170 -7.59 -14.05 -4.94
N ASP A 171 -7.29 -14.26 -3.65
CA ASP A 171 -6.67 -15.50 -3.21
C ASP A 171 -7.61 -16.71 -3.44
N PHE A 172 -8.92 -16.49 -3.36
CA PHE A 172 -9.91 -17.50 -3.70
C PHE A 172 -9.74 -17.99 -5.15
N ASP A 173 -9.53 -17.08 -6.10
CA ASP A 173 -9.32 -17.42 -7.52
C ASP A 173 -7.99 -18.14 -7.72
N ARG A 174 -6.92 -17.66 -7.08
CA ARG A 174 -5.56 -18.22 -7.19
C ARG A 174 -5.45 -19.61 -6.57
N SER A 175 -6.06 -19.80 -5.40
CA SER A 175 -6.00 -21.05 -4.62
C SER A 175 -7.07 -22.07 -5.01
N ARG A 176 -7.95 -21.74 -5.98
CA ARG A 176 -9.12 -22.54 -6.36
C ARG A 176 -10.03 -22.86 -5.17
N GLY A 177 -10.25 -21.88 -4.31
CA GLY A 177 -11.09 -21.97 -3.14
C GLY A 177 -10.40 -22.43 -1.84
N ASN A 178 -9.12 -22.78 -1.89
CA ASN A 178 -8.33 -23.10 -0.69
C ASN A 178 -7.57 -21.87 -0.20
N VAL A 179 -8.32 -20.89 0.29
CA VAL A 179 -7.78 -19.57 0.63
C VAL A 179 -6.88 -19.57 1.86
N ASN A 180 -5.84 -18.74 1.81
CA ASN A 180 -5.06 -18.38 2.99
C ASN A 180 -5.88 -17.41 3.87
N PRO A 181 -6.20 -17.76 5.14
CA PRO A 181 -7.04 -16.92 5.99
C PRO A 181 -6.50 -15.49 6.20
N THR A 182 -5.19 -15.32 6.25
CA THR A 182 -4.56 -14.02 6.42
C THR A 182 -4.76 -13.15 5.19
N VAL A 183 -4.51 -13.69 3.99
CA VAL A 183 -4.71 -12.97 2.73
C VAL A 183 -6.18 -12.63 2.53
N TYR A 184 -7.08 -13.59 2.80
CA TYR A 184 -8.53 -13.37 2.73
C TYR A 184 -8.99 -12.20 3.63
N ASN A 185 -8.47 -12.13 4.86
CA ASN A 185 -8.81 -11.02 5.75
C ASN A 185 -8.31 -9.67 5.22
N ILE A 186 -7.10 -9.61 4.68
CA ILE A 186 -6.55 -8.39 4.06
C ILE A 186 -7.41 -7.97 2.85
N GLU A 187 -7.77 -8.92 1.99
CA GLU A 187 -8.64 -8.66 0.83
C GLU A 187 -10.01 -8.13 1.28
N ARG A 188 -10.64 -8.82 2.24
CA ARG A 188 -11.93 -8.41 2.80
C ARG A 188 -11.86 -7.00 3.40
N ASP A 189 -10.84 -6.71 4.18
CA ASP A 189 -10.68 -5.40 4.82
C ASP A 189 -10.44 -4.30 3.78
N GLY A 190 -9.65 -4.57 2.74
CA GLY A 190 -9.50 -3.69 1.60
C GLY A 190 -10.82 -3.35 0.93
N MET A 191 -11.62 -4.38 0.64
CA MET A 191 -12.93 -4.21 0.00
C MET A 191 -13.92 -3.42 0.86
N LEU A 192 -13.93 -3.66 2.18
CA LEU A 192 -14.83 -2.95 3.11
C LEU A 192 -14.45 -1.48 3.32
N HIS A 193 -13.16 -1.14 3.23
CA HIS A 193 -12.68 0.24 3.40
C HIS A 193 -12.68 1.04 2.10
N ALA A 194 -12.81 0.41 0.95
CA ALA A 194 -12.81 1.09 -0.34
C ALA A 194 -14.05 1.99 -0.50
N CYS A 195 -13.86 3.12 -1.17
CA CYS A 195 -14.97 3.96 -1.67
C CYS A 195 -15.45 3.47 -3.04
N LEU A 196 -14.54 2.88 -3.80
CA LEU A 196 -14.80 2.25 -5.09
C LEU A 196 -13.94 0.99 -5.22
N LEU A 197 -14.56 -0.08 -5.72
CA LEU A 197 -13.90 -1.33 -6.04
C LEU A 197 -14.14 -1.64 -7.51
N TYR A 198 -13.10 -2.00 -8.25
CA TYR A 198 -13.24 -2.57 -9.57
C TYR A 198 -12.24 -3.71 -9.80
N THR A 199 -12.52 -4.54 -10.79
CA THR A 199 -11.74 -5.72 -11.13
C THR A 199 -11.20 -5.61 -12.54
N SER A 200 -9.97 -6.09 -12.78
CA SER A 200 -9.47 -6.27 -14.13
C SER A 200 -10.33 -7.31 -14.86
N PRO A 201 -10.63 -7.11 -16.16
CA PRO A 201 -11.35 -8.11 -16.93
C PRO A 201 -10.52 -9.40 -17.00
N SER A 202 -11.15 -10.52 -16.58
CA SER A 202 -10.52 -11.83 -16.69
C SER A 202 -10.43 -12.25 -18.16
N PRO A 203 -9.37 -12.98 -18.58
CA PRO A 203 -9.33 -13.58 -19.92
C PRO A 203 -10.52 -14.50 -20.22
N ARG A 204 -11.23 -14.98 -19.18
CA ARG A 204 -12.49 -15.75 -19.32
C ARG A 204 -13.66 -14.88 -19.72
N ASP A 205 -13.70 -13.63 -19.26
CA ASP A 205 -14.77 -12.68 -19.56
C ASP A 205 -14.63 -12.13 -20.98
N MET A 206 -13.40 -11.97 -21.46
CA MET A 206 -13.08 -11.52 -22.82
C MET A 206 -13.44 -12.54 -23.92
N ARG A 207 -13.67 -13.81 -23.56
CA ARG A 207 -14.08 -14.86 -24.51
C ARG A 207 -15.59 -14.94 -24.76
N ARG A 208 -16.39 -14.10 -24.11
CA ARG A 208 -17.86 -14.08 -24.19
C ARG A 208 -18.44 -12.85 -24.93
N SER A 209 -17.55 -11.98 -25.41
CA SER A 209 -17.93 -10.80 -26.23
C SER A 209 -17.60 -11.07 -27.74
#